data_6cba6566f208b0b29571ce4ad4105298
#
_entry.id   6cba6566f208b0b29571ce4ad4105298
#
_cell.length_a   1.000
_cell.length_b   1.000
_cell.length_c   1.000
_cell.angle_alpha   90.00
_cell.angle_beta   90.00
_cell.angle_gamma   90.00
#
_symmetry.space_group_name_H-M   'P 1'
#
loop_
_entity.id
_entity.type
_entity.pdbx_description
1 polymer ?
#
loop_
_entity_poly.entity_id
_entity_poly.type
_entity_poly.pdbx_seq_one_letter_code
_entity_poly.pdbx_strand_id
1 'polypeptide(L)'
;MKKKVAVIHPEAGFSSSGGSQLSAYEMAEHLATFFDVKLLSSSKCSEHSVVIPCVPRGKVKKAQRNKTIDWLLTRFVSNPSLLIESLTSFLTYTPYLMFKRCDVTYPNNDYGGLAVAAVIRKLFKTPILYTERAGMVSNGKVLRRNLKFKPDCLVVFNQETKEYVHSIAPEQRVEIIPNGVNLAKFSPQGEKYEHGLQGKVLLTVGALNRQNHKRIHLVIEAVSQLNDVSLLICGDGPDVQYFNDLCTQKLGAQRFKIVKVDFADIPNVYRSVDAFTLPSEDEPFGRVYREAMASGLPVVATDDSMRRTLIGKAGVVCNVENIEEYAAAIATTLSTEWANTPIEQAADFSWESVAERYADVIKSL
;
A
#
# COMPACT_ATOMS: atom_id res chain seq x y z
N MET A 1 29.68 13.58 -8.29
CA MET A 1 29.27 12.46 -7.43
C MET A 1 27.76 12.46 -7.32
N LYS A 2 27.12 11.27 -7.30
CA LYS A 2 25.67 11.19 -7.04
C LYS A 2 25.36 11.63 -5.60
N LYS A 3 24.25 12.38 -5.38
CA LYS A 3 23.75 12.67 -4.03
C LYS A 3 23.51 11.36 -3.27
N LYS A 4 23.81 11.34 -1.97
CA LYS A 4 23.60 10.19 -1.07
C LYS A 4 22.24 10.30 -0.40
N VAL A 5 21.38 9.31 -0.60
CA VAL A 5 20.02 9.27 -0.03
C VAL A 5 19.91 8.11 0.95
N ALA A 6 19.55 8.41 2.19
CA ALA A 6 19.29 7.40 3.20
C ALA A 6 17.77 7.14 3.32
N VAL A 7 17.30 6.05 2.74
CA VAL A 7 15.93 5.55 2.91
C VAL A 7 15.87 4.79 4.23
N ILE A 8 14.92 5.13 5.11
CA ILE A 8 14.83 4.54 6.46
C ILE A 8 13.53 3.75 6.57
N HIS A 9 13.64 2.42 6.70
CA HIS A 9 12.49 1.54 6.98
C HIS A 9 12.93 0.29 7.75
N PRO A 10 12.80 0.26 9.10
CA PRO A 10 13.28 -0.85 9.95
C PRO A 10 12.75 -2.24 9.58
N GLU A 11 11.51 -2.32 9.09
CA GLU A 11 10.86 -3.57 8.70
C GLU A 11 11.10 -3.99 7.25
N ALA A 12 11.78 -3.19 6.43
CA ALA A 12 12.10 -3.60 5.07
C ALA A 12 12.89 -4.92 5.09
N GLY A 13 12.43 -5.91 4.32
CA GLY A 13 13.01 -7.25 4.29
C GLY A 13 12.61 -8.20 5.44
N PHE A 14 11.96 -7.71 6.50
CA PHE A 14 11.46 -8.58 7.58
C PHE A 14 10.14 -9.28 7.20
N SER A 15 9.29 -8.61 6.45
CA SER A 15 8.04 -9.15 5.93
C SER A 15 7.83 -8.68 4.50
N SER A 16 7.67 -9.61 3.56
CA SER A 16 7.44 -9.33 2.14
C SER A 16 5.99 -8.90 1.83
N SER A 17 5.08 -9.03 2.79
CA SER A 17 3.63 -8.84 2.56
C SER A 17 3.11 -7.44 2.91
N GLY A 18 3.89 -6.61 3.59
CA GLY A 18 3.47 -5.27 4.00
C GLY A 18 3.62 -4.24 2.88
N GLY A 19 2.58 -3.43 2.66
CA GLY A 19 2.59 -2.40 1.61
C GLY A 19 3.69 -1.35 1.79
N SER A 20 4.00 -0.94 3.02
CA SER A 20 5.06 0.04 3.30
C SER A 20 6.46 -0.55 3.13
N GLN A 21 6.67 -1.81 3.51
CA GLN A 21 7.94 -2.52 3.35
C GLN A 21 8.31 -2.66 1.87
N LEU A 22 7.34 -3.14 1.07
CA LEU A 22 7.54 -3.26 -0.37
C LEU A 22 7.79 -1.91 -1.02
N SER A 23 7.03 -0.88 -0.64
CA SER A 23 7.23 0.46 -1.17
C SER A 23 8.61 1.06 -0.82
N ALA A 24 9.16 0.76 0.36
CA ALA A 24 10.51 1.19 0.72
C ALA A 24 11.59 0.48 -0.11
N TYR A 25 11.38 -0.80 -0.38
CA TYR A 25 12.23 -1.61 -1.25
C TYR A 25 12.20 -1.06 -2.69
N GLU A 26 11.03 -1.00 -3.32
CA GLU A 26 10.87 -0.53 -4.70
C GLU A 26 11.42 0.89 -4.87
N MET A 27 11.15 1.77 -3.91
CA MET A 27 11.68 3.12 -3.94
C MET A 27 13.21 3.15 -3.86
N ALA A 28 13.84 2.31 -3.04
CA ALA A 28 15.29 2.24 -2.96
C ALA A 28 15.91 1.74 -4.27
N GLU A 29 15.33 0.70 -4.89
CA GLU A 29 15.78 0.14 -6.16
C GLU A 29 15.71 1.19 -7.28
N HIS A 30 14.55 1.83 -7.47
CA HIS A 30 14.36 2.77 -8.56
C HIS A 30 15.09 4.11 -8.35
N LEU A 31 15.21 4.62 -7.12
CA LEU A 31 16.00 5.82 -6.83
C LEU A 31 17.51 5.58 -7.01
N ALA A 32 18.00 4.35 -6.94
CA ALA A 32 19.43 4.03 -7.13
C ALA A 32 19.91 4.31 -8.56
N THR A 33 19.00 4.40 -9.53
CA THR A 33 19.32 4.84 -10.90
C THR A 33 19.81 6.30 -10.91
N PHE A 34 19.29 7.15 -10.01
CA PHE A 34 19.57 8.58 -9.92
C PHE A 34 20.61 8.92 -8.85
N PHE A 35 20.64 8.20 -7.73
CA PHE A 35 21.38 8.55 -6.52
C PHE A 35 22.22 7.39 -5.97
N ASP A 36 23.12 7.69 -5.01
CA ASP A 36 23.76 6.68 -4.14
C ASP A 36 22.78 6.40 -2.98
N VAL A 37 21.96 5.36 -3.12
CA VAL A 37 20.91 5.02 -2.17
C VAL A 37 21.40 4.00 -1.16
N LYS A 38 21.06 4.23 0.11
CA LYS A 38 21.21 3.25 1.20
C LYS A 38 19.88 3.05 1.89
N LEU A 39 19.36 1.82 1.83
CA LEU A 39 18.14 1.42 2.55
C LEU A 39 18.52 0.89 3.93
N LEU A 40 18.28 1.67 4.97
CA LEU A 40 18.53 1.27 6.35
C LEU A 40 17.39 0.37 6.85
N SER A 41 17.69 -0.87 7.15
CA SER A 41 16.72 -1.89 7.54
C SER A 41 17.28 -2.88 8.55
N SER A 42 16.41 -3.65 9.22
CA SER A 42 16.83 -4.72 10.15
C SER A 42 17.20 -6.03 9.46
N SER A 43 16.90 -6.16 8.16
CA SER A 43 17.14 -7.36 7.35
C SER A 43 17.53 -6.97 5.94
N LYS A 44 18.31 -7.81 5.28
CA LYS A 44 18.68 -7.61 3.88
C LYS A 44 17.48 -7.91 2.98
N CYS A 45 17.14 -6.99 2.08
CA CYS A 45 16.08 -7.16 1.09
C CYS A 45 16.51 -6.73 -0.32
N SER A 46 17.62 -5.99 -0.45
CA SER A 46 18.18 -5.55 -1.72
C SER A 46 19.70 -5.43 -1.63
N GLU A 47 20.35 -5.15 -2.75
CA GLU A 47 21.78 -4.83 -2.77
C GLU A 47 22.07 -3.44 -2.16
N HIS A 48 21.07 -2.54 -2.15
CA HIS A 48 21.16 -1.23 -1.52
C HIS A 48 20.93 -1.25 0.00
N SER A 49 20.59 -2.44 0.57
CA SER A 49 20.31 -2.57 2.01
C SER A 49 21.57 -2.44 2.84
N VAL A 50 21.50 -1.60 3.86
CA VAL A 50 22.43 -1.56 4.98
C VAL A 50 21.72 -2.15 6.19
N VAL A 51 22.12 -3.35 6.57
CA VAL A 51 21.52 -4.05 7.71
C VAL A 51 22.06 -3.47 9.00
N ILE A 52 21.18 -2.84 9.77
CA ILE A 52 21.50 -2.25 11.07
C ILE A 52 20.58 -2.88 12.13
N PRO A 53 21.13 -3.45 13.20
CA PRO A 53 20.32 -4.12 14.22
C PRO A 53 19.28 -3.20 14.85
N CYS A 54 18.02 -3.61 14.80
CA CYS A 54 16.90 -3.03 15.54
C CYS A 54 15.81 -4.09 15.74
N VAL A 55 14.83 -3.80 16.57
CA VAL A 55 13.70 -4.72 16.82
C VAL A 55 12.49 -4.26 15.98
N PRO A 56 12.22 -4.88 14.83
CA PRO A 56 11.10 -4.48 13.99
C PRO A 56 9.75 -4.80 14.64
N ARG A 57 8.72 -4.03 14.32
CA ARG A 57 7.34 -4.18 14.85
C ARG A 57 6.81 -5.60 14.70
N GLY A 58 7.08 -6.24 13.59
CA GLY A 58 6.63 -7.61 13.32
C GLY A 58 7.15 -8.64 14.35
N LYS A 59 8.39 -8.49 14.83
CA LYS A 59 8.90 -9.34 15.90
C LYS A 59 8.16 -9.11 17.22
N VAL A 60 7.92 -7.84 17.58
CA VAL A 60 7.18 -7.51 18.82
C VAL A 60 5.75 -8.00 18.72
N LYS A 61 5.05 -7.76 17.61
CA LYS A 61 3.68 -8.27 17.38
C LYS A 61 3.61 -9.80 17.44
N LYS A 62 4.63 -10.50 16.92
CA LYS A 62 4.71 -11.95 17.05
C LYS A 62 4.84 -12.40 18.53
N ALA A 63 5.65 -11.70 19.32
CA ALA A 63 5.78 -11.96 20.75
C ALA A 63 4.48 -11.63 21.53
N GLN A 64 3.76 -10.56 21.14
CA GLN A 64 2.47 -10.17 21.73
C GLN A 64 1.33 -11.19 21.50
N ARG A 65 1.50 -12.21 20.64
CA ARG A 65 0.56 -13.34 20.56
C ARG A 65 0.49 -14.14 21.86
N ASN A 66 1.54 -14.08 22.70
CA ASN A 66 1.50 -14.57 24.07
C ASN A 66 0.80 -13.54 24.96
N LYS A 67 -0.34 -13.94 25.57
CA LYS A 67 -1.20 -13.07 26.39
C LYS A 67 -0.47 -12.41 27.57
N THR A 68 0.49 -13.13 28.17
CA THR A 68 1.28 -12.61 29.31
C THR A 68 2.22 -11.50 28.86
N ILE A 69 2.89 -11.71 27.71
CA ILE A 69 3.79 -10.71 27.12
C ILE A 69 2.99 -9.49 26.68
N ASP A 70 1.85 -9.71 26.02
CA ASP A 70 0.99 -8.60 25.58
C ASP A 70 0.49 -7.77 26.76
N TRP A 71 -0.02 -8.39 27.80
CA TRP A 71 -0.45 -7.71 29.02
C TRP A 71 0.70 -6.90 29.67
N LEU A 72 1.91 -7.46 29.75
CA LEU A 72 3.05 -6.76 30.32
C LEU A 72 3.44 -5.53 29.51
N LEU A 73 3.49 -5.66 28.18
CA LEU A 73 3.88 -4.58 27.26
C LEU A 73 2.82 -3.49 27.16
N THR A 74 1.54 -3.84 27.12
CA THR A 74 0.42 -2.89 26.93
C THR A 74 0.05 -2.15 28.21
N ARG A 75 0.46 -2.65 29.39
CA ARG A 75 0.20 -2.00 30.68
C ARG A 75 0.74 -0.57 30.77
N PHE A 76 1.85 -0.28 30.10
CA PHE A 76 2.54 1.00 30.19
C PHE A 76 2.48 1.82 28.89
N VAL A 77 2.20 1.18 27.75
CA VAL A 77 2.25 1.83 26.44
C VAL A 77 1.15 1.31 25.54
N SER A 78 0.36 2.21 24.97
CA SER A 78 -0.75 1.85 24.05
C SER A 78 -0.28 1.16 22.77
N ASN A 79 0.93 1.40 22.31
CA ASN A 79 1.50 0.75 21.12
C ASN A 79 2.97 0.35 21.35
N PRO A 80 3.22 -0.75 22.10
CA PRO A 80 4.56 -1.18 22.45
C PRO A 80 5.42 -1.55 21.23
N SER A 81 4.82 -2.13 20.21
CA SER A 81 5.56 -2.52 19.00
C SER A 81 6.15 -1.32 18.26
N LEU A 82 5.39 -0.22 18.16
CA LEU A 82 5.88 1.03 17.58
C LEU A 82 6.97 1.68 18.45
N LEU A 83 6.79 1.70 19.77
CA LEU A 83 7.76 2.29 20.68
C LEU A 83 9.10 1.55 20.64
N ILE A 84 9.09 0.22 20.74
CA ILE A 84 10.31 -0.60 20.74
C ILE A 84 11.07 -0.46 19.43
N GLU A 85 10.37 -0.53 18.28
CA GLU A 85 10.98 -0.29 16.96
C GLU A 85 11.59 1.11 16.90
N SER A 86 10.85 2.14 17.33
CA SER A 86 11.31 3.53 17.26
C SER A 86 12.54 3.77 18.16
N LEU A 87 12.56 3.25 19.38
CA LEU A 87 13.69 3.38 20.28
C LEU A 87 14.93 2.62 19.78
N THR A 88 14.75 1.37 19.37
CA THR A 88 15.88 0.56 18.93
C THR A 88 16.46 1.08 17.62
N SER A 89 15.64 1.50 16.66
CA SER A 89 16.11 2.12 15.42
C SER A 89 16.77 3.48 15.66
N PHE A 90 16.23 4.28 16.58
CA PHE A 90 16.84 5.56 16.97
C PHE A 90 18.26 5.38 17.52
N LEU A 91 18.44 4.42 18.43
CA LEU A 91 19.74 4.15 19.06
C LEU A 91 20.80 3.62 18.09
N THR A 92 20.40 2.95 17.02
CA THR A 92 21.33 2.31 16.09
C THR A 92 21.51 3.09 14.77
N TYR A 93 20.42 3.65 14.21
CA TYR A 93 20.49 4.37 12.93
C TYR A 93 21.05 5.79 13.07
N THR A 94 20.80 6.45 14.21
CA THR A 94 21.35 7.79 14.45
C THR A 94 22.89 7.79 14.44
N PRO A 95 23.59 6.96 15.24
CA PRO A 95 25.06 6.88 15.18
C PRO A 95 25.57 6.50 13.78
N TYR A 96 24.91 5.55 13.13
CA TYR A 96 25.30 5.17 11.76
C TYR A 96 25.30 6.38 10.81
N LEU A 97 24.22 7.17 10.79
CA LEU A 97 24.10 8.35 9.93
C LEU A 97 25.00 9.51 10.37
N MET A 98 25.42 9.57 11.63
CA MET A 98 26.43 10.53 12.08
C MET A 98 27.81 10.24 11.46
N PHE A 99 28.17 8.96 11.30
CA PHE A 99 29.44 8.55 10.70
C PHE A 99 29.35 8.42 9.16
N LYS A 100 28.25 7.89 8.63
CA LYS A 100 28.01 7.69 7.20
C LYS A 100 26.99 8.72 6.69
N ARG A 101 27.47 9.97 6.58
CA ARG A 101 26.63 11.12 6.19
C ARG A 101 25.93 10.91 4.86
N CYS A 102 24.71 11.42 4.77
CA CYS A 102 23.92 11.49 3.55
C CYS A 102 23.51 12.94 3.26
N ASP A 103 23.15 13.19 2.01
CA ASP A 103 22.72 14.51 1.54
C ASP A 103 21.20 14.71 1.75
N VAL A 104 20.44 13.63 1.80
CA VAL A 104 18.98 13.62 2.07
C VAL A 104 18.63 12.41 2.93
N THR A 105 17.82 12.61 3.97
CA THR A 105 17.16 11.54 4.70
C THR A 105 15.74 11.35 4.19
N TYR A 106 15.38 10.09 3.90
CA TYR A 106 14.05 9.73 3.44
C TYR A 106 13.44 8.65 4.37
N PRO A 107 12.88 9.04 5.54
CA PRO A 107 12.12 8.11 6.36
C PRO A 107 10.86 7.66 5.62
N ASN A 108 10.80 6.36 5.31
CA ASN A 108 9.70 5.69 4.61
C ASN A 108 8.82 4.87 5.59
N ASN A 109 8.94 5.15 6.87
CA ASN A 109 8.07 4.70 7.94
C ASN A 109 7.68 5.91 8.78
N ASP A 110 6.70 5.74 9.67
CA ASP A 110 6.25 6.82 10.54
C ASP A 110 7.29 7.19 11.63
N TYR A 111 6.87 7.67 12.71
CA TYR A 111 7.53 8.31 13.85
C TYR A 111 9.02 8.00 14.09
N GLY A 112 9.44 6.73 14.12
CA GLY A 112 10.83 6.36 14.44
C GLY A 112 11.85 6.87 13.42
N GLY A 113 11.57 6.71 12.13
CA GLY A 113 12.43 7.21 11.06
C GLY A 113 12.50 8.73 11.03
N LEU A 114 11.38 9.41 11.30
CA LEU A 114 11.35 10.88 11.39
C LEU A 114 12.18 11.41 12.57
N ALA A 115 12.17 10.72 13.72
CA ALA A 115 12.98 11.11 14.87
C ALA A 115 14.48 11.04 14.56
N VAL A 116 14.93 9.96 13.89
CA VAL A 116 16.31 9.81 13.41
C VAL A 116 16.66 10.97 12.44
N ALA A 117 15.83 11.19 11.43
CA ALA A 117 16.04 12.25 10.43
C ALA A 117 16.10 13.65 11.05
N ALA A 118 15.26 13.93 12.05
CA ALA A 118 15.25 15.22 12.75
C ALA A 118 16.55 15.49 13.51
N VAL A 119 17.14 14.47 14.14
CA VAL A 119 18.46 14.62 14.80
C VAL A 119 19.55 14.88 13.75
N ILE A 120 19.58 14.11 12.66
CA ILE A 120 20.56 14.29 11.57
C ILE A 120 20.44 15.69 10.96
N ARG A 121 19.23 16.18 10.69
CA ARG A 121 19.00 17.56 10.23
C ARG A 121 19.52 18.60 11.23
N LYS A 122 19.27 18.41 12.52
CA LYS A 122 19.75 19.35 13.54
C LYS A 122 21.28 19.44 13.57
N LEU A 123 21.97 18.30 13.41
CA LEU A 123 23.43 18.22 13.48
C LEU A 123 24.12 18.65 12.18
N PHE A 124 23.56 18.28 11.02
CA PHE A 124 24.26 18.40 9.74
C PHE A 124 23.50 19.21 8.68
N LYS A 125 22.33 19.75 9.01
CA LYS A 125 21.42 20.45 8.09
C LYS A 125 20.93 19.60 6.93
N THR A 126 20.98 18.26 7.07
CA THR A 126 20.51 17.31 6.06
C THR A 126 18.99 17.41 5.92
N PRO A 127 18.42 17.70 4.74
CA PRO A 127 16.98 17.82 4.55
C PRO A 127 16.26 16.49 4.72
N ILE A 128 14.97 16.60 5.07
CA ILE A 128 14.07 15.48 5.28
C ILE A 128 13.03 15.47 4.17
N LEU A 129 13.03 14.43 3.35
CA LEU A 129 11.89 14.04 2.52
C LEU A 129 11.07 13.00 3.29
N TYR A 130 9.78 13.21 3.41
CA TYR A 130 8.91 12.26 4.12
C TYR A 130 7.66 11.95 3.30
N THR A 131 7.27 10.67 3.23
CA THR A 131 6.00 10.24 2.61
C THR A 131 5.00 9.86 3.69
N GLU A 132 3.88 10.58 3.75
CA GLU A 132 2.77 10.26 4.64
C GLU A 132 1.97 9.10 4.07
N ARG A 133 1.87 8.03 4.84
CA ARG A 133 1.26 6.77 4.40
C ARG A 133 -0.07 6.45 5.07
N ALA A 134 -0.36 7.08 6.20
CA ALA A 134 -1.62 6.87 6.90
C ALA A 134 -2.78 7.73 6.34
N GLY A 135 -2.44 8.78 5.58
CA GLY A 135 -3.46 9.69 5.04
C GLY A 135 -4.37 10.27 6.13
N MET A 136 -5.66 10.28 5.87
CA MET A 136 -6.68 10.83 6.77
C MET A 136 -7.21 9.82 7.81
N VAL A 137 -6.67 8.61 7.87
CA VAL A 137 -7.08 7.61 8.88
C VAL A 137 -7.05 8.21 10.28
N SER A 138 -8.10 7.94 11.06
CA SER A 138 -8.31 8.53 12.40
C SER A 138 -8.27 10.07 12.38
N ASN A 139 -8.92 10.69 11.42
CA ASN A 139 -8.97 12.14 11.23
C ASN A 139 -7.58 12.79 11.17
N GLY A 140 -6.63 12.14 10.50
CA GLY A 140 -5.28 12.65 10.32
C GLY A 140 -4.42 12.72 11.59
N LYS A 141 -4.74 11.95 12.64
CA LYS A 141 -3.98 11.95 13.90
C LYS A 141 -2.51 11.62 13.72
N VAL A 142 -2.21 10.62 12.87
CA VAL A 142 -0.82 10.22 12.56
C VAL A 142 -0.11 11.33 11.79
N LEU A 143 -0.75 11.88 10.77
CA LEU A 143 -0.24 12.98 9.97
C LEU A 143 0.10 14.21 10.85
N ARG A 144 -0.83 14.67 11.71
CA ARG A 144 -0.57 15.79 12.64
C ARG A 144 0.62 15.53 13.56
N ARG A 145 0.78 14.30 14.05
CA ARG A 145 1.94 13.92 14.87
C ARG A 145 3.23 14.03 14.07
N ASN A 146 3.24 13.52 12.84
CA ASN A 146 4.42 13.46 11.99
C ASN A 146 4.84 14.86 11.47
N LEU A 147 3.87 15.76 11.21
CA LEU A 147 4.13 17.16 10.84
C LEU A 147 4.92 17.95 11.91
N LYS A 148 4.90 17.51 13.18
CA LYS A 148 5.72 18.14 14.24
C LYS A 148 7.23 18.07 13.96
N PHE A 149 7.67 17.13 13.12
CA PHE A 149 9.06 17.02 12.69
C PHE A 149 9.43 17.99 11.55
N LYS A 150 8.43 18.71 10.99
CA LYS A 150 8.60 19.72 9.94
C LYS A 150 9.51 19.21 8.79
N PRO A 151 9.13 18.15 8.05
CA PRO A 151 9.94 17.69 6.92
C PRO A 151 10.11 18.83 5.90
N ASP A 152 11.26 18.87 5.22
CA ASP A 152 11.55 19.91 4.21
C ASP A 152 10.66 19.72 2.97
N CYS A 153 10.26 18.49 2.68
CA CYS A 153 9.17 18.17 1.75
C CYS A 153 8.36 17.00 2.27
N LEU A 154 7.04 17.15 2.27
CA LEU A 154 6.06 16.11 2.55
C LEU A 154 5.46 15.60 1.25
N VAL A 155 5.52 14.30 1.00
CA VAL A 155 4.78 13.66 -0.09
C VAL A 155 3.50 13.06 0.46
N VAL A 156 2.39 13.34 -0.22
CA VAL A 156 1.07 12.77 0.03
C VAL A 156 0.53 12.12 -1.24
N PHE A 157 -0.55 11.34 -1.15
CA PHE A 157 -1.02 10.56 -2.30
C PHE A 157 -2.21 11.17 -3.03
N ASN A 158 -2.90 12.13 -2.42
CA ASN A 158 -4.10 12.75 -2.97
C ASN A 158 -4.23 14.21 -2.58
N GLN A 159 -5.10 14.90 -3.30
CA GLN A 159 -5.37 16.32 -3.13
C GLN A 159 -6.01 16.64 -1.78
N GLU A 160 -6.93 15.81 -1.30
CA GLU A 160 -7.61 15.98 -0.01
C GLU A 160 -6.62 16.03 1.16
N THR A 161 -5.66 15.10 1.18
CA THR A 161 -4.60 15.10 2.22
C THR A 161 -3.71 16.34 2.11
N LYS A 162 -3.39 16.82 0.89
CA LYS A 162 -2.64 18.06 0.68
C LYS A 162 -3.39 19.27 1.23
N GLU A 163 -4.67 19.41 0.93
CA GLU A 163 -5.53 20.50 1.41
C GLU A 163 -5.61 20.48 2.93
N TYR A 164 -5.81 19.31 3.52
CA TYR A 164 -5.79 19.16 4.96
C TYR A 164 -4.44 19.57 5.58
N VAL A 165 -3.32 19.19 4.99
CA VAL A 165 -1.99 19.64 5.47
C VAL A 165 -1.90 21.16 5.43
N HIS A 166 -2.30 21.79 4.32
CA HIS A 166 -2.23 23.24 4.19
C HIS A 166 -3.19 23.97 5.14
N SER A 167 -4.32 23.34 5.55
CA SER A 167 -5.23 23.91 6.54
C SER A 167 -4.62 23.99 7.96
N ILE A 168 -3.64 23.11 8.28
CA ILE A 168 -3.02 23.04 9.61
C ILE A 168 -1.54 23.44 9.62
N ALA A 169 -0.90 23.48 8.47
CA ALA A 169 0.50 23.86 8.28
C ALA A 169 0.67 24.53 6.89
N PRO A 170 0.22 25.79 6.71
CA PRO A 170 0.16 26.46 5.40
C PRO A 170 1.53 26.54 4.68
N GLU A 171 2.62 26.70 5.44
CA GLU A 171 3.96 26.84 4.91
C GLU A 171 4.65 25.50 4.58
N GLN A 172 3.99 24.35 4.88
CA GLN A 172 4.58 23.04 4.58
C GLN A 172 4.63 22.80 3.08
N ARG A 173 5.82 22.58 2.54
CA ARG A 173 5.96 22.11 1.16
C ARG A 173 5.36 20.71 1.02
N VAL A 174 4.36 20.56 0.13
CA VAL A 174 3.63 19.31 -0.10
C VAL A 174 3.61 18.99 -1.58
N GLU A 175 4.08 17.79 -1.92
CA GLU A 175 4.00 17.24 -3.27
C GLU A 175 3.00 16.07 -3.30
N ILE A 176 2.22 15.97 -4.37
CA ILE A 176 1.33 14.82 -4.58
C ILE A 176 2.05 13.85 -5.50
N ILE A 177 2.55 12.76 -4.95
CA ILE A 177 3.19 11.69 -5.73
C ILE A 177 2.54 10.37 -5.32
N PRO A 178 1.81 9.70 -6.21
CA PRO A 178 1.15 8.43 -5.91
C PRO A 178 2.18 7.33 -5.62
N ASN A 179 1.70 6.24 -5.04
CA ASN A 179 2.53 5.05 -4.89
C ASN A 179 2.69 4.32 -6.23
N GLY A 180 3.78 3.60 -6.43
CA GLY A 180 4.06 2.89 -7.68
C GLY A 180 3.44 1.50 -7.77
N VAL A 181 3.39 0.97 -9.00
CA VAL A 181 3.14 -0.43 -9.32
C VAL A 181 4.30 -0.98 -10.16
N ASN A 182 4.64 -2.24 -9.94
CA ASN A 182 5.69 -2.93 -10.71
C ASN A 182 5.06 -3.53 -11.97
N LEU A 183 5.22 -2.85 -13.12
CA LEU A 183 4.64 -3.25 -14.40
C LEU A 183 5.28 -4.53 -14.97
N ALA A 184 6.52 -4.85 -14.60
CA ALA A 184 7.16 -6.09 -15.02
C ALA A 184 6.55 -7.29 -14.29
N LYS A 185 6.16 -7.11 -13.03
CA LYS A 185 5.53 -8.14 -12.21
C LYS A 185 4.03 -8.28 -12.53
N PHE A 186 3.32 -7.15 -12.59
CA PHE A 186 1.89 -7.09 -12.90
C PHE A 186 1.73 -6.69 -14.36
N SER A 187 1.49 -7.65 -15.21
CA SER A 187 1.29 -7.50 -16.64
C SER A 187 0.29 -8.54 -17.15
N PRO A 188 -0.38 -8.35 -18.28
CA PRO A 188 -1.29 -9.34 -18.85
C PRO A 188 -0.61 -10.64 -19.28
N GLN A 189 0.70 -10.59 -19.52
CA GLN A 189 1.50 -11.73 -19.97
C GLN A 189 2.02 -12.55 -18.81
N GLY A 190 1.99 -13.88 -18.94
CA GLY A 190 2.52 -14.81 -17.96
C GLY A 190 1.53 -15.93 -17.61
N GLU A 191 1.87 -16.69 -16.60
CA GLU A 191 1.06 -17.80 -16.13
C GLU A 191 -0.26 -17.31 -15.53
N LYS A 192 -1.32 -18.11 -15.66
CA LYS A 192 -2.64 -17.90 -15.09
C LYS A 192 -2.89 -18.85 -13.94
N TYR A 193 -3.58 -18.38 -12.93
CA TYR A 193 -4.00 -19.23 -11.82
C TYR A 193 -5.20 -20.10 -12.23
N GLU A 194 -5.16 -21.40 -11.95
CA GLU A 194 -6.25 -22.32 -12.22
C GLU A 194 -7.29 -22.29 -11.10
N HIS A 195 -8.31 -21.47 -11.25
CA HIS A 195 -9.38 -21.34 -10.25
C HIS A 195 -10.54 -22.32 -10.45
N GLY A 196 -10.77 -22.83 -11.67
CA GLY A 196 -11.83 -23.79 -11.99
C GLY A 196 -13.25 -23.21 -12.03
N LEU A 197 -13.42 -21.89 -11.92
CA LEU A 197 -14.70 -21.20 -12.07
C LEU A 197 -15.09 -21.07 -13.54
N GLN A 198 -16.41 -21.03 -13.80
CA GLN A 198 -16.97 -20.92 -15.15
C GLN A 198 -17.55 -19.52 -15.39
N GLY A 199 -17.73 -19.15 -16.67
CA GLY A 199 -18.31 -17.87 -17.06
C GLY A 199 -17.35 -16.71 -16.88
N LYS A 200 -17.89 -15.51 -16.71
CA LYS A 200 -17.13 -14.30 -16.39
C LYS A 200 -16.70 -14.32 -14.94
N VAL A 201 -15.42 -14.07 -14.67
CA VAL A 201 -14.87 -14.15 -13.32
C VAL A 201 -14.46 -12.77 -12.83
N LEU A 202 -15.08 -12.34 -11.74
CA LEU A 202 -14.76 -11.12 -11.01
C LEU A 202 -13.79 -11.44 -9.87
N LEU A 203 -12.72 -10.66 -9.73
CA LEU A 203 -11.75 -10.81 -8.64
C LEU A 203 -11.92 -9.72 -7.59
N THR A 204 -11.81 -10.11 -6.32
CA THR A 204 -11.52 -9.18 -5.23
C THR A 204 -10.33 -9.66 -4.41
N VAL A 205 -9.46 -8.74 -3.98
CA VAL A 205 -8.23 -9.06 -3.22
C VAL A 205 -8.21 -8.26 -1.91
N GLY A 206 -8.13 -8.97 -0.79
CA GLY A 206 -8.09 -8.29 0.50
C GLY A 206 -8.10 -9.21 1.71
N ALA A 207 -7.84 -8.63 2.89
CA ALA A 207 -7.94 -9.35 4.14
C ALA A 207 -9.40 -9.68 4.46
N LEU A 208 -9.66 -10.94 4.81
CA LEU A 208 -10.99 -11.45 5.15
C LEU A 208 -11.31 -11.20 6.63
N ASN A 209 -11.70 -9.96 6.91
CA ASN A 209 -12.13 -9.49 8.22
C ASN A 209 -13.37 -8.60 8.04
N ARG A 210 -14.48 -8.95 8.69
CA ARG A 210 -15.78 -8.25 8.60
C ARG A 210 -15.72 -6.79 9.07
N GLN A 211 -14.81 -6.49 9.99
CA GLN A 211 -14.70 -5.17 10.60
C GLN A 211 -13.72 -4.24 9.85
N ASN A 212 -13.13 -4.71 8.76
CA ASN A 212 -12.20 -3.88 7.99
C ASN A 212 -12.93 -3.04 6.93
N HIS A 213 -12.24 -2.01 6.47
CA HIS A 213 -12.71 -1.09 5.45
C HIS A 213 -12.87 -1.69 4.04
N LYS A 214 -12.50 -2.98 3.83
CA LYS A 214 -12.57 -3.62 2.50
C LYS A 214 -13.99 -3.99 2.06
N ARG A 215 -14.91 -4.20 2.99
CA ARG A 215 -16.34 -4.42 2.77
C ARG A 215 -16.68 -5.52 1.74
N ILE A 216 -15.90 -6.64 1.74
CA ILE A 216 -16.02 -7.73 0.75
C ILE A 216 -17.45 -8.33 0.70
N HIS A 217 -18.24 -8.22 1.79
CA HIS A 217 -19.63 -8.64 1.79
C HIS A 217 -20.48 -7.94 0.71
N LEU A 218 -20.21 -6.66 0.41
CA LEU A 218 -20.92 -5.93 -0.66
C LEU A 218 -20.64 -6.51 -2.04
N VAL A 219 -19.43 -7.04 -2.29
CA VAL A 219 -19.13 -7.74 -3.54
C VAL A 219 -20.00 -8.99 -3.69
N ILE A 220 -20.13 -9.78 -2.62
CA ILE A 220 -20.92 -11.02 -2.61
C ILE A 220 -22.40 -10.69 -2.88
N GLU A 221 -22.93 -9.65 -2.23
CA GLU A 221 -24.30 -9.19 -2.43
C GLU A 221 -24.52 -8.72 -3.90
N ALA A 222 -23.62 -7.93 -4.47
CA ALA A 222 -23.75 -7.45 -5.83
C ALA A 222 -23.65 -8.61 -6.85
N VAL A 223 -22.70 -9.53 -6.70
CA VAL A 223 -22.55 -10.71 -7.58
C VAL A 223 -23.75 -11.65 -7.47
N SER A 224 -24.44 -11.69 -6.32
CA SER A 224 -25.65 -12.52 -6.18
C SER A 224 -26.80 -12.08 -7.08
N GLN A 225 -26.81 -10.82 -7.53
CA GLN A 225 -27.79 -10.30 -8.49
C GLN A 225 -27.46 -10.62 -9.95
N LEU A 226 -26.25 -11.18 -10.22
CA LEU A 226 -25.76 -11.48 -11.58
C LEU A 226 -25.72 -13.01 -11.79
N ASN A 227 -26.38 -13.51 -12.84
CA ASN A 227 -26.50 -14.97 -13.02
C ASN A 227 -25.22 -15.62 -13.59
N ASP A 228 -24.51 -14.93 -14.49
CA ASP A 228 -23.40 -15.50 -15.28
C ASP A 228 -22.03 -15.02 -14.80
N VAL A 229 -21.94 -14.53 -13.55
CA VAL A 229 -20.70 -14.02 -12.95
C VAL A 229 -20.28 -14.91 -11.79
N SER A 230 -19.05 -15.37 -11.83
CA SER A 230 -18.38 -16.09 -10.75
C SER A 230 -17.46 -15.15 -9.97
N LEU A 231 -17.27 -15.40 -8.68
CA LEU A 231 -16.47 -14.58 -7.78
C LEU A 231 -15.22 -15.32 -7.30
N LEU A 232 -14.05 -14.80 -7.60
CA LEU A 232 -12.78 -15.23 -7.03
C LEU A 232 -12.38 -14.26 -5.91
N ILE A 233 -12.26 -14.75 -4.68
CA ILE A 233 -11.80 -13.96 -3.53
C ILE A 233 -10.39 -14.41 -3.18
N CYS A 234 -9.40 -13.53 -3.38
CA CYS A 234 -8.01 -13.81 -3.03
C CYS A 234 -7.66 -13.10 -1.71
N GLY A 235 -7.51 -13.89 -0.65
CA GLY A 235 -7.20 -13.33 0.67
C GLY A 235 -7.23 -14.36 1.79
N ASP A 236 -6.90 -13.87 2.99
CA ASP A 236 -6.90 -14.64 4.23
C ASP A 236 -7.32 -13.73 5.39
N GLY A 237 -7.77 -14.30 6.48
CA GLY A 237 -8.16 -13.52 7.66
C GLY A 237 -8.96 -14.32 8.68
N PRO A 238 -9.29 -13.69 9.81
CA PRO A 238 -10.01 -14.37 10.89
C PRO A 238 -11.44 -14.79 10.51
N ASP A 239 -12.04 -14.17 9.50
CA ASP A 239 -13.43 -14.37 9.12
C ASP A 239 -13.59 -15.15 7.79
N VAL A 240 -12.58 -15.92 7.35
CA VAL A 240 -12.64 -16.74 6.13
C VAL A 240 -13.90 -17.63 6.11
N GLN A 241 -14.21 -18.29 7.22
CA GLN A 241 -15.39 -19.17 7.32
C GLN A 241 -16.69 -18.40 7.10
N TYR A 242 -16.82 -17.22 7.71
CA TYR A 242 -18.00 -16.36 7.51
C TYR A 242 -18.20 -16.00 6.03
N PHE A 243 -17.14 -15.62 5.32
CA PHE A 243 -17.23 -15.28 3.90
C PHE A 243 -17.53 -16.51 3.04
N ASN A 244 -17.01 -17.68 3.40
CA ASN A 244 -17.35 -18.94 2.72
C ASN A 244 -18.83 -19.29 2.87
N ASP A 245 -19.38 -19.18 4.09
CA ASP A 245 -20.77 -19.44 4.36
C ASP A 245 -21.69 -18.45 3.62
N LEU A 246 -21.34 -17.15 3.63
CA LEU A 246 -22.07 -16.11 2.92
C LEU A 246 -22.06 -16.34 1.39
N CYS A 247 -20.91 -16.68 0.82
CA CYS A 247 -20.82 -17.02 -0.60
C CYS A 247 -21.64 -18.27 -0.94
N THR A 248 -21.60 -19.30 -0.11
CA THR A 248 -22.40 -20.54 -0.30
C THR A 248 -23.88 -20.22 -0.31
N GLN A 249 -24.34 -19.40 0.63
CA GLN A 249 -25.76 -19.00 0.74
C GLN A 249 -26.20 -18.15 -0.46
N LYS A 250 -25.39 -17.19 -0.91
CA LYS A 250 -25.79 -16.20 -1.91
C LYS A 250 -25.51 -16.62 -3.36
N LEU A 251 -24.41 -17.34 -3.59
CA LEU A 251 -23.92 -17.67 -4.95
C LEU A 251 -24.06 -19.17 -5.26
N GLY A 252 -24.12 -20.03 -4.24
CA GLY A 252 -23.96 -21.46 -4.40
C GLY A 252 -22.51 -21.89 -4.63
N ALA A 253 -22.18 -23.15 -4.32
CA ALA A 253 -20.79 -23.64 -4.26
C ALA A 253 -20.02 -23.58 -5.58
N GLN A 254 -20.69 -23.47 -6.73
CA GLN A 254 -20.06 -23.51 -8.06
C GLN A 254 -19.63 -22.13 -8.58
N ARG A 255 -20.16 -21.04 -8.00
CA ARG A 255 -19.98 -19.69 -8.50
C ARG A 255 -18.98 -18.86 -7.70
N PHE A 256 -18.26 -19.46 -6.76
CA PHE A 256 -17.21 -18.76 -6.04
C PHE A 256 -16.05 -19.66 -5.66
N LYS A 257 -14.91 -19.03 -5.41
CA LYS A 257 -13.74 -19.66 -4.79
C LYS A 257 -13.02 -18.67 -3.90
N ILE A 258 -12.65 -19.10 -2.69
CA ILE A 258 -11.78 -18.32 -1.80
C ILE A 258 -10.39 -18.97 -1.83
N VAL A 259 -9.38 -18.20 -2.14
CA VAL A 259 -8.01 -18.68 -2.28
C VAL A 259 -7.05 -17.85 -1.45
N LYS A 260 -6.02 -18.51 -0.93
CA LYS A 260 -4.85 -17.88 -0.36
C LYS A 260 -3.65 -18.31 -1.19
N VAL A 261 -2.97 -17.35 -1.78
CA VAL A 261 -1.77 -17.60 -2.58
C VAL A 261 -0.58 -16.82 -1.99
N ASP A 262 0.62 -17.25 -2.30
CA ASP A 262 1.81 -16.52 -1.92
C ASP A 262 1.91 -15.20 -2.71
N PHE A 263 2.57 -14.21 -2.13
CA PHE A 263 2.69 -12.88 -2.74
C PHE A 263 3.35 -12.91 -4.13
N ALA A 264 4.21 -13.91 -4.37
CA ALA A 264 4.84 -14.12 -5.68
C ALA A 264 3.82 -14.48 -6.77
N ASP A 265 2.76 -15.23 -6.39
CA ASP A 265 1.77 -15.80 -7.31
C ASP A 265 0.53 -14.91 -7.50
N ILE A 266 0.42 -13.83 -6.75
CA ILE A 266 -0.69 -12.86 -6.90
C ILE A 266 -0.87 -12.38 -8.36
N PRO A 267 0.18 -12.09 -9.16
CA PRO A 267 0.01 -11.72 -10.55
C PRO A 267 -0.71 -12.77 -11.40
N ASN A 268 -0.51 -14.07 -11.11
CA ASN A 268 -1.17 -15.16 -11.81
C ASN A 268 -2.68 -15.15 -11.57
N VAL A 269 -3.09 -14.74 -10.36
CA VAL A 269 -4.52 -14.58 -10.00
C VAL A 269 -5.15 -13.44 -10.78
N TYR A 270 -4.49 -12.27 -10.87
CA TYR A 270 -5.00 -11.16 -11.67
C TYR A 270 -5.16 -11.56 -13.15
N ARG A 271 -4.19 -12.28 -13.74
CA ARG A 271 -4.24 -12.73 -15.15
C ARG A 271 -5.33 -13.75 -15.46
N SER A 272 -5.93 -14.36 -14.43
CA SER A 272 -6.88 -15.47 -14.60
C SER A 272 -8.34 -15.04 -14.63
N VAL A 273 -8.63 -13.75 -14.54
CA VAL A 273 -10.00 -13.21 -14.38
C VAL A 273 -10.31 -12.12 -15.39
N ASP A 274 -11.58 -11.69 -15.47
CA ASP A 274 -12.07 -10.74 -16.47
C ASP A 274 -12.15 -9.28 -15.95
N ALA A 275 -12.36 -9.08 -14.65
CA ALA A 275 -12.41 -7.76 -14.03
C ALA A 275 -12.03 -7.83 -12.54
N PHE A 276 -11.69 -6.67 -11.99
CA PHE A 276 -11.37 -6.53 -10.57
C PHE A 276 -12.35 -5.59 -9.87
N THR A 277 -12.68 -5.89 -8.61
CA THR A 277 -13.44 -4.98 -7.77
C THR A 277 -12.99 -4.99 -6.33
N LEU A 278 -13.10 -3.82 -5.67
CA LEU A 278 -12.96 -3.71 -4.23
C LEU A 278 -13.78 -2.52 -3.73
N PRO A 279 -14.86 -2.73 -2.94
CA PRO A 279 -15.71 -1.67 -2.42
C PRO A 279 -15.14 -1.04 -1.14
N SER A 280 -13.85 -0.81 -1.12
CA SER A 280 -13.15 -0.32 0.07
C SER A 280 -13.61 1.09 0.44
N GLU A 281 -13.72 1.34 1.73
CA GLU A 281 -13.82 2.66 2.33
C GLU A 281 -12.43 3.11 2.79
N ASP A 282 -12.14 4.40 2.79
CA ASP A 282 -10.88 4.97 3.29
C ASP A 282 -9.60 4.23 2.83
N GLU A 283 -9.49 3.89 1.54
CA GLU A 283 -8.30 3.25 0.98
C GLU A 283 -7.21 4.28 0.66
N PRO A 284 -6.13 4.39 1.44
CA PRO A 284 -5.15 5.46 1.25
C PRO A 284 -4.37 5.36 -0.06
N PHE A 285 -4.17 4.14 -0.58
CA PHE A 285 -3.21 3.89 -1.66
C PHE A 285 -3.78 3.22 -2.90
N GLY A 286 -4.82 2.42 -2.75
CA GLY A 286 -5.41 1.65 -3.84
C GLY A 286 -4.41 0.77 -4.61
N ARG A 287 -3.46 0.14 -3.91
CA ARG A 287 -2.42 -0.69 -4.54
C ARG A 287 -3.01 -1.79 -5.42
N VAL A 288 -4.01 -2.50 -4.91
CA VAL A 288 -4.66 -3.62 -5.62
C VAL A 288 -5.37 -3.18 -6.91
N TYR A 289 -5.87 -1.95 -6.97
CA TYR A 289 -6.44 -1.40 -8.21
C TYR A 289 -5.39 -1.19 -9.29
N ARG A 290 -4.19 -0.69 -8.91
CA ARG A 290 -3.06 -0.52 -9.87
C ARG A 290 -2.53 -1.86 -10.34
N GLU A 291 -2.42 -2.84 -9.44
CA GLU A 291 -2.03 -4.21 -9.76
C GLU A 291 -3.02 -4.83 -10.77
N ALA A 292 -4.32 -4.63 -10.55
CA ALA A 292 -5.37 -5.07 -11.48
C ALA A 292 -5.24 -4.39 -12.85
N MET A 293 -5.18 -3.06 -12.88
CA MET A 293 -5.04 -2.30 -14.14
C MET A 293 -3.76 -2.65 -14.89
N ALA A 294 -2.63 -2.78 -14.20
CA ALA A 294 -1.36 -3.20 -14.79
C ALA A 294 -1.43 -4.62 -15.38
N SER A 295 -2.27 -5.48 -14.81
CA SER A 295 -2.55 -6.82 -15.33
C SER A 295 -3.60 -6.83 -16.46
N GLY A 296 -4.06 -5.66 -16.91
CA GLY A 296 -5.03 -5.49 -18.00
C GLY A 296 -6.49 -5.57 -17.56
N LEU A 297 -6.78 -5.57 -16.26
CA LEU A 297 -8.15 -5.71 -15.79
C LEU A 297 -8.84 -4.36 -15.61
N PRO A 298 -10.06 -4.19 -16.15
CA PRO A 298 -10.90 -3.08 -15.78
C PRO A 298 -11.36 -3.20 -14.32
N VAL A 299 -11.65 -2.04 -13.71
CA VAL A 299 -11.87 -1.94 -12.26
C VAL A 299 -13.25 -1.36 -11.95
N VAL A 300 -13.95 -1.96 -10.96
CA VAL A 300 -15.11 -1.34 -10.32
C VAL A 300 -14.78 -0.98 -8.87
N ALA A 301 -15.07 0.25 -8.45
CA ALA A 301 -14.74 0.68 -7.09
C ALA A 301 -15.72 1.74 -6.54
N THR A 302 -15.60 2.01 -5.24
CA THR A 302 -16.32 3.07 -4.55
C THR A 302 -16.06 4.43 -5.22
N ASP A 303 -17.11 5.23 -5.37
CA ASP A 303 -17.03 6.58 -5.93
C ASP A 303 -16.51 7.57 -4.88
N ASP A 304 -15.23 7.90 -4.98
CA ASP A 304 -14.58 8.99 -4.25
C ASP A 304 -13.50 9.68 -5.09
N SER A 305 -13.00 10.81 -4.61
CA SER A 305 -12.04 11.65 -5.35
C SER A 305 -10.75 10.90 -5.70
N MET A 306 -10.25 10.08 -4.79
CA MET A 306 -9.02 9.31 -5.01
C MET A 306 -9.21 8.24 -6.07
N ARG A 307 -10.31 7.47 -6.01
CA ARG A 307 -10.57 6.40 -6.98
C ARG A 307 -10.96 6.92 -8.35
N ARG A 308 -11.70 8.05 -8.41
CA ARG A 308 -11.94 8.74 -9.69
C ARG A 308 -10.63 9.08 -10.41
N THR A 309 -9.66 9.63 -9.67
CA THR A 309 -8.34 9.97 -10.22
C THR A 309 -7.51 8.72 -10.57
N LEU A 310 -7.51 7.72 -9.69
CA LEU A 310 -6.70 6.51 -9.83
C LEU A 310 -7.17 5.65 -11.00
N ILE A 311 -8.48 5.41 -11.09
CA ILE A 311 -9.08 4.52 -12.09
C ILE A 311 -9.25 5.25 -13.42
N GLY A 312 -9.60 6.53 -13.39
CA GLY A 312 -9.74 7.34 -14.61
C GLY A 312 -10.66 6.67 -15.62
N LYS A 313 -10.10 6.35 -16.79
CA LYS A 313 -10.82 5.68 -17.90
C LYS A 313 -10.75 4.14 -17.83
N ALA A 314 -10.07 3.57 -16.84
CA ALA A 314 -9.81 2.12 -16.77
C ALA A 314 -10.89 1.35 -16.00
N GLY A 315 -12.06 1.91 -15.79
CA GLY A 315 -13.12 1.24 -15.06
C GLY A 315 -14.30 2.15 -14.72
N VAL A 316 -15.09 1.70 -13.73
CA VAL A 316 -16.29 2.38 -13.26
C VAL A 316 -16.18 2.64 -11.77
N VAL A 317 -16.50 3.85 -11.34
CA VAL A 317 -16.72 4.17 -9.93
C VAL A 317 -18.21 4.40 -9.68
N CYS A 318 -18.74 3.86 -8.58
CA CYS A 318 -20.16 3.89 -8.28
C CYS A 318 -20.42 3.93 -6.77
N ASN A 319 -21.66 4.17 -6.39
CA ASN A 319 -22.09 3.99 -5.02
C ASN A 319 -22.23 2.49 -4.71
N VAL A 320 -21.18 1.90 -4.14
CA VAL A 320 -21.10 0.47 -3.82
C VAL A 320 -22.05 0.05 -2.67
N GLU A 321 -22.63 0.99 -1.92
CA GLU A 321 -23.63 0.71 -0.87
C GLU A 321 -25.01 0.48 -1.48
N ASN A 322 -25.27 1.04 -2.66
CA ASN A 322 -26.41 0.68 -3.48
C ASN A 322 -26.07 -0.60 -4.27
N ILE A 323 -26.54 -1.73 -3.80
CA ILE A 323 -26.20 -3.05 -4.37
C ILE A 323 -26.65 -3.20 -5.81
N GLU A 324 -27.77 -2.60 -6.20
CA GLU A 324 -28.29 -2.63 -7.58
C GLU A 324 -27.36 -1.83 -8.52
N GLU A 325 -26.97 -0.62 -8.11
CA GLU A 325 -26.01 0.21 -8.85
C GLU A 325 -24.65 -0.48 -8.98
N TYR A 326 -24.18 -1.09 -7.89
CA TYR A 326 -22.92 -1.82 -7.87
C TYR A 326 -22.95 -3.04 -8.79
N ALA A 327 -24.03 -3.83 -8.77
CA ALA A 327 -24.22 -4.96 -9.68
C ALA A 327 -24.27 -4.50 -11.14
N ALA A 328 -24.99 -3.41 -11.45
CA ALA A 328 -25.04 -2.82 -12.79
C ALA A 328 -23.67 -2.35 -13.26
N ALA A 329 -22.86 -1.71 -12.39
CA ALA A 329 -21.49 -1.31 -12.70
C ALA A 329 -20.58 -2.51 -13.01
N ILE A 330 -20.70 -3.61 -12.25
CA ILE A 330 -19.97 -4.86 -12.49
C ILE A 330 -20.38 -5.45 -13.85
N ALA A 331 -21.68 -5.55 -14.14
CA ALA A 331 -22.19 -6.09 -15.40
C ALA A 331 -21.70 -5.27 -16.60
N THR A 332 -21.78 -3.94 -16.52
CA THR A 332 -21.27 -3.02 -17.54
C THR A 332 -19.78 -3.22 -17.76
N THR A 333 -19.00 -3.32 -16.69
CA THR A 333 -17.55 -3.50 -16.77
C THR A 333 -17.18 -4.83 -17.43
N LEU A 334 -17.89 -5.91 -17.14
CA LEU A 334 -17.65 -7.24 -17.71
C LEU A 334 -18.11 -7.37 -19.17
N SER A 335 -19.04 -6.51 -19.63
CA SER A 335 -19.56 -6.51 -21.02
C SER A 335 -18.87 -5.49 -21.94
N THR A 336 -18.10 -4.55 -21.37
CA THR A 336 -17.38 -3.53 -22.12
C THR A 336 -16.03 -4.05 -22.61
N GLU A 337 -15.65 -3.72 -23.84
CA GLU A 337 -14.31 -3.96 -24.36
C GLU A 337 -13.37 -2.83 -23.96
N TRP A 338 -12.39 -3.12 -23.13
CA TRP A 338 -11.48 -2.13 -22.53
C TRP A 338 -10.17 -1.95 -23.29
N ALA A 339 -9.84 -2.87 -24.22
CA ALA A 339 -8.57 -2.89 -24.94
C ALA A 339 -7.37 -2.71 -23.99
N ASN A 340 -6.48 -1.77 -24.27
CA ASN A 340 -5.29 -1.48 -23.41
C ASN A 340 -5.53 -0.38 -22.37
N THR A 341 -6.74 0.16 -22.26
CA THR A 341 -7.03 1.30 -21.37
C THR A 341 -6.59 1.09 -19.92
N PRO A 342 -6.82 -0.09 -19.29
CA PRO A 342 -6.32 -0.33 -17.93
C PRO A 342 -4.80 -0.27 -17.82
N ILE A 343 -4.08 -0.82 -18.79
CA ILE A 343 -2.61 -0.84 -18.79
C ILE A 343 -2.04 0.58 -18.98
N GLU A 344 -2.62 1.35 -19.89
CA GLU A 344 -2.25 2.74 -20.15
C GLU A 344 -2.45 3.60 -18.90
N GLN A 345 -3.57 3.44 -18.20
CA GLN A 345 -3.84 4.11 -16.94
C GLN A 345 -2.84 3.69 -15.84
N ALA A 346 -2.47 2.41 -15.78
CA ALA A 346 -1.50 1.91 -14.82
C ALA A 346 -0.07 2.42 -15.09
N ALA A 347 0.28 2.70 -16.34
CA ALA A 347 1.61 3.17 -16.73
C ALA A 347 2.00 4.49 -16.05
N ASP A 348 1.03 5.38 -15.83
CA ASP A 348 1.22 6.65 -15.10
C ASP A 348 1.68 6.44 -13.65
N PHE A 349 1.47 5.24 -13.12
CA PHE A 349 1.83 4.82 -11.77
C PHE A 349 2.98 3.82 -11.75
N SER A 350 3.79 3.69 -12.81
CA SER A 350 4.97 2.82 -12.77
C SER A 350 5.96 3.29 -11.69
N TRP A 351 6.73 2.37 -11.10
CA TRP A 351 7.76 2.76 -10.15
C TRP A 351 8.83 3.63 -10.76
N GLU A 352 9.10 3.48 -12.07
CA GLU A 352 10.00 4.32 -12.85
C GLU A 352 9.51 5.77 -12.84
N SER A 353 8.27 6.02 -13.28
CA SER A 353 7.64 7.35 -13.31
C SER A 353 7.55 7.97 -11.90
N VAL A 354 7.19 7.18 -10.92
CA VAL A 354 7.11 7.63 -9.52
C VAL A 354 8.50 8.01 -9.01
N ALA A 355 9.53 7.20 -9.26
CA ALA A 355 10.89 7.49 -8.82
C ALA A 355 11.49 8.73 -9.49
N GLU A 356 11.17 9.02 -10.75
CA GLU A 356 11.56 10.26 -11.45
C GLU A 356 10.99 11.48 -10.71
N ARG A 357 9.72 11.47 -10.35
CA ARG A 357 9.07 12.56 -9.58
C ARG A 357 9.71 12.74 -8.19
N TYR A 358 10.02 11.64 -7.50
CA TYR A 358 10.79 11.71 -6.24
C TYR A 358 12.21 12.22 -6.46
N ALA A 359 12.85 11.84 -7.57
CA ALA A 359 14.20 12.31 -7.89
C ALA A 359 14.23 13.83 -8.11
N ASP A 360 13.21 14.39 -8.75
CA ASP A 360 13.13 15.85 -8.94
C ASP A 360 12.93 16.59 -7.62
N VAL A 361 12.11 16.04 -6.72
CA VAL A 361 11.99 16.57 -5.35
C VAL A 361 13.34 16.51 -4.62
N ILE A 362 14.03 15.36 -4.65
CA ILE A 362 15.33 15.16 -3.99
C ILE A 362 16.40 16.11 -4.55
N LYS A 363 16.41 16.36 -5.87
CA LYS A 363 17.35 17.32 -6.49
C LYS A 363 17.14 18.75 -5.99
N SER A 364 15.89 19.11 -5.69
CA SER A 364 15.50 20.46 -5.23
C SER A 364 15.71 20.68 -3.72
N LEU A 365 15.99 19.64 -2.96
CA LEU A 365 16.39 19.70 -1.55
C LEU A 365 17.91 19.84 -1.38
#